data_73d231668e571fe813d77f8ab09b7d19
#
_entry.id   73d231668e571fe813d77f8ab09b7d19
#
_cell.length_a   1.000
_cell.length_b   1.000
_cell.length_c   1.000
_cell.angle_alpha   90.00
_cell.angle_beta   90.00
_cell.angle_gamma   90.00
#
_symmetry.space_group_name_H-M   'P 1'
#
loop_
_entity.id
_entity.type
_entity.pdbx_description
1 polymer ?
#
loop_
_entity_poly.entity_id
_entity_poly.type
_entity_poly.pdbx_seq_one_letter_code
_entity_poly.pdbx_strand_id
1 'polypeptide(L)'
;MKSGIKRYLILIGLLLVLGACAQQRPVLYPNAYLKYVGKEAAVADTDECIQLAIDYGAREDSGTRVARDTAKGAAVGGAAGTAVGAVRGNAGRGAATGAAGGGAASMTRSVFNSGKPDPVFKRFVEQCLRDKGYQPIGWR
;
A
#
# COMPACT_ATOMS: atom_id res chain seq x y z
N MET A 1 30.69 -14.18 -23.91
CA MET A 1 30.81 -13.98 -22.45
C MET A 1 30.04 -12.78 -21.91
N LYS A 2 29.90 -11.66 -22.61
CA LYS A 2 29.16 -10.43 -22.12
C LYS A 2 27.64 -10.60 -21.95
N SER A 3 27.00 -11.51 -22.71
CA SER A 3 25.54 -11.75 -22.63
C SER A 3 25.10 -12.49 -21.34
N GLY A 4 25.90 -13.40 -20.82
CA GLY A 4 25.62 -14.15 -19.60
C GLY A 4 25.63 -13.25 -18.36
N ILE A 5 26.63 -12.36 -18.28
CA ILE A 5 26.77 -11.43 -17.15
C ILE A 5 25.57 -10.47 -17.05
N LYS A 6 25.09 -9.94 -18.20
CA LYS A 6 23.89 -9.07 -18.22
C LYS A 6 22.63 -9.81 -17.73
N ARG A 7 22.45 -11.08 -18.09
CA ARG A 7 21.31 -11.88 -17.61
C ARG A 7 21.41 -12.15 -16.10
N TYR A 8 22.60 -12.43 -15.58
CA TYR A 8 22.82 -12.58 -14.14
C TYR A 8 22.58 -11.30 -13.36
N LEU A 9 23.01 -10.16 -13.85
CA LEU A 9 22.77 -8.86 -13.23
C LEU A 9 21.28 -8.49 -13.21
N ILE A 10 20.54 -8.83 -14.28
CA ILE A 10 19.09 -8.62 -14.34
C ILE A 10 18.37 -9.54 -13.33
N LEU A 11 18.77 -10.80 -13.24
CA LEU A 11 18.20 -11.75 -12.28
C LEU A 11 18.48 -11.37 -10.83
N ILE A 12 19.69 -10.92 -10.52
CA ILE A 12 20.05 -10.43 -9.17
C ILE A 12 19.26 -9.15 -8.84
N GLY A 13 19.14 -8.22 -9.79
CA GLY A 13 18.32 -7.02 -9.63
C GLY A 13 16.85 -7.35 -9.39
N LEU A 14 16.30 -8.34 -10.10
CA LEU A 14 14.92 -8.79 -9.93
C LEU A 14 14.71 -9.47 -8.55
N LEU A 15 15.68 -10.25 -8.08
CA LEU A 15 15.64 -10.90 -6.76
C LEU A 15 15.71 -9.89 -5.60
N LEU A 16 16.48 -8.81 -5.74
CA LEU A 16 16.58 -7.75 -4.73
C LEU A 16 15.28 -6.94 -4.60
N VAL A 17 14.50 -6.80 -5.66
CA VAL A 17 13.21 -6.08 -5.64
C VAL A 17 12.12 -6.89 -4.94
N LEU A 18 12.19 -8.22 -4.93
CA LEU A 18 11.20 -9.10 -4.31
C LEU A 18 11.28 -9.14 -2.77
N GLY A 19 12.37 -8.66 -2.16
CA GLY A 19 12.58 -8.70 -0.70
C GLY A 19 12.02 -7.52 0.09
N ALA A 20 11.44 -6.50 -0.53
CA ALA A 20 11.13 -5.21 0.12
C ALA A 20 9.69 -5.08 0.67
N CYS A 21 8.92 -6.15 0.80
CA CYS A 21 7.56 -6.08 1.38
C CYS A 21 7.60 -6.22 2.91
N ALA A 22 8.15 -5.23 3.61
CA ALA A 22 7.99 -5.12 5.06
C ALA A 22 6.57 -4.65 5.38
N GLN A 23 5.72 -5.55 5.86
CA GLN A 23 4.38 -5.21 6.34
C GLN A 23 4.48 -4.40 7.62
N GLN A 24 3.91 -3.20 7.65
CA GLN A 24 3.88 -2.39 8.86
C GLN A 24 3.09 -3.09 9.97
N ARG A 25 3.64 -3.07 11.18
CA ARG A 25 3.02 -3.66 12.38
C ARG A 25 2.74 -2.59 13.44
N PRO A 26 1.70 -2.78 14.29
CA PRO A 26 1.42 -1.87 15.39
C PRO A 26 2.54 -1.94 16.44
N VAL A 27 2.87 -0.78 16.99
CA VAL A 27 3.81 -0.65 18.11
C VAL A 27 3.00 -0.53 19.39
N LEU A 28 3.27 -1.41 20.35
CA LEU A 28 2.57 -1.47 21.63
C LEU A 28 3.36 -0.73 22.72
N TYR A 29 2.66 0.07 23.51
CA TYR A 29 3.23 0.69 24.69
C TYR A 29 3.46 -0.37 25.79
N PRO A 30 4.61 -0.36 26.49
CA PRO A 30 4.92 -1.36 27.53
C PRO A 30 4.14 -1.10 28.82
N ASN A 31 2.81 -1.30 28.76
CA ASN A 31 1.91 -1.22 29.90
C ASN A 31 2.04 -2.44 30.84
N ALA A 32 1.32 -2.43 31.95
CA ALA A 32 1.35 -3.53 32.93
C ALA A 32 0.90 -4.86 32.31
N TYR A 33 -0.11 -4.82 31.44
CA TYR A 33 -0.64 -6.00 30.75
C TYR A 33 0.41 -6.63 29.82
N LEU A 34 1.06 -5.84 28.96
CA LEU A 34 2.13 -6.33 28.08
C LEU A 34 3.29 -6.95 28.86
N LYS A 35 3.63 -6.35 30.00
CA LYS A 35 4.71 -6.88 30.87
C LYS A 35 4.29 -8.20 31.51
N TYR A 36 3.02 -8.39 31.83
CA TYR A 36 2.46 -9.61 32.42
C TYR A 36 2.39 -10.75 31.39
N VAL A 37 1.83 -10.52 30.22
CA VAL A 37 1.65 -11.58 29.19
C VAL A 37 2.93 -11.88 28.41
N GLY A 38 3.86 -10.92 28.33
CA GLY A 38 5.12 -11.07 27.61
C GLY A 38 5.03 -10.71 26.13
N LYS A 39 6.21 -10.58 25.51
CA LYS A 39 6.31 -10.14 24.11
C LYS A 39 5.79 -11.16 23.11
N GLU A 40 5.99 -12.45 23.39
CA GLU A 40 5.60 -13.54 22.50
C GLU A 40 4.08 -13.64 22.39
N ALA A 41 3.38 -13.58 23.53
CA ALA A 41 1.92 -13.54 23.53
C ALA A 41 1.38 -12.29 22.83
N ALA A 42 2.00 -11.14 23.03
CA ALA A 42 1.62 -9.91 22.37
C ALA A 42 1.80 -9.95 20.83
N VAL A 43 2.79 -10.68 20.33
CA VAL A 43 2.95 -10.92 18.88
C VAL A 43 1.82 -11.80 18.36
N ALA A 44 1.51 -12.91 19.05
CA ALA A 44 0.41 -13.80 18.67
C ALA A 44 -0.95 -13.08 18.68
N ASP A 45 -1.24 -12.32 19.72
CA ASP A 45 -2.46 -11.50 19.81
C ASP A 45 -2.54 -10.43 18.72
N THR A 46 -1.41 -9.85 18.35
CA THR A 46 -1.34 -8.88 17.23
C THR A 46 -1.65 -9.57 15.90
N ASP A 47 -1.10 -10.75 15.67
CA ASP A 47 -1.36 -11.51 14.44
C ASP A 47 -2.82 -11.96 14.36
N GLU A 48 -3.42 -12.37 15.48
CA GLU A 48 -4.86 -12.68 15.55
C GLU A 48 -5.72 -11.45 15.23
N CYS A 49 -5.43 -10.28 15.80
CA CYS A 49 -6.15 -9.04 15.48
C CYS A 49 -6.00 -8.63 14.00
N ILE A 50 -4.83 -8.88 13.40
CA ILE A 50 -4.58 -8.65 11.98
C ILE A 50 -5.44 -9.60 11.12
N GLN A 51 -5.48 -10.88 11.45
CA GLN A 51 -6.32 -11.86 10.73
C GLN A 51 -7.80 -11.51 10.85
N LEU A 52 -8.26 -11.19 12.05
CA LEU A 52 -9.63 -10.78 12.27
C LEU A 52 -10.00 -9.56 11.41
N ALA A 53 -9.12 -8.57 11.31
CA ALA A 53 -9.34 -7.41 10.46
C ALA A 53 -9.42 -7.76 8.96
N ILE A 54 -8.69 -8.76 8.51
CA ILE A 54 -8.74 -9.28 7.13
C ILE A 54 -10.06 -10.00 6.91
N ASP A 55 -10.47 -10.87 7.81
CA ASP A 55 -11.69 -11.69 7.72
C ASP A 55 -12.95 -10.80 7.70
N TYR A 56 -12.95 -9.71 8.46
CA TYR A 56 -14.02 -8.70 8.44
C TYR A 56 -13.92 -7.69 7.29
N GLY A 57 -12.99 -7.90 6.34
CA GLY A 57 -12.87 -7.06 5.15
C GLY A 57 -12.35 -5.63 5.42
N ALA A 58 -11.74 -5.39 6.57
CA ALA A 58 -11.16 -4.09 6.90
C ALA A 58 -9.90 -3.77 6.06
N ARG A 59 -9.33 -4.78 5.39
CA ARG A 59 -8.17 -4.62 4.50
C ARG A 59 -8.60 -4.77 3.05
N GLU A 60 -8.46 -3.69 2.29
CA GLU A 60 -8.57 -3.76 0.84
C GLU A 60 -7.28 -4.37 0.25
N ASP A 61 -7.45 -5.27 -0.73
CA ASP A 61 -6.31 -5.81 -1.48
C ASP A 61 -5.50 -4.69 -2.15
N SER A 62 -4.17 -4.74 -1.97
CA SER A 62 -3.27 -3.71 -2.49
C SER A 62 -3.36 -3.56 -4.02
N GLY A 63 -3.57 -4.67 -4.74
CA GLY A 63 -3.76 -4.67 -6.19
C GLY A 63 -5.01 -3.93 -6.60
N THR A 64 -6.13 -4.21 -5.96
CA THR A 64 -7.43 -3.54 -6.19
C THR A 64 -7.32 -2.04 -5.89
N ARG A 65 -6.66 -1.65 -4.81
CA ARG A 65 -6.41 -0.24 -4.48
C ARG A 65 -5.57 0.45 -5.55
N VAL A 66 -4.44 -0.13 -5.95
CA VAL A 66 -3.58 0.43 -7.00
C VAL A 66 -4.35 0.57 -8.31
N ALA A 67 -5.11 -0.44 -8.73
CA ALA A 67 -5.91 -0.39 -9.94
C ALA A 67 -6.95 0.73 -9.89
N ARG A 68 -7.68 0.87 -8.78
CA ARG A 68 -8.67 1.93 -8.56
C ARG A 68 -8.05 3.33 -8.57
N ASP A 69 -6.93 3.53 -7.90
CA ASP A 69 -6.25 4.82 -7.84
C ASP A 69 -5.66 5.20 -9.20
N THR A 70 -5.13 4.21 -9.94
CA THR A 70 -4.64 4.40 -11.31
C THR A 70 -5.77 4.81 -12.24
N ALA A 71 -6.94 4.15 -12.16
CA ALA A 71 -8.12 4.49 -12.94
C ALA A 71 -8.64 5.91 -12.62
N LYS A 72 -8.68 6.30 -11.34
CA LYS A 72 -9.05 7.66 -10.93
C LYS A 72 -8.07 8.70 -11.48
N GLY A 73 -6.76 8.42 -11.38
CA GLY A 73 -5.72 9.32 -11.91
C GLY A 73 -5.82 9.46 -13.44
N ALA A 74 -6.08 8.37 -14.15
CA ALA A 74 -6.28 8.38 -15.60
C ALA A 74 -7.53 9.19 -15.98
N ALA A 75 -8.64 9.05 -15.25
CA ALA A 75 -9.87 9.79 -15.50
C ALA A 75 -9.67 11.29 -15.29
N VAL A 76 -9.06 11.70 -14.17
CA VAL A 76 -8.78 13.12 -13.88
C VAL A 76 -7.79 13.70 -14.89
N GLY A 77 -6.69 12.99 -15.17
CA GLY A 77 -5.68 13.41 -16.14
C GLY A 77 -6.25 13.49 -17.56
N GLY A 78 -7.09 12.52 -17.94
CA GLY A 78 -7.79 12.51 -19.23
C GLY A 78 -8.73 13.70 -19.40
N ALA A 79 -9.54 14.01 -18.38
CA ALA A 79 -10.44 15.16 -18.41
C ALA A 79 -9.67 16.49 -18.54
N ALA A 80 -8.63 16.68 -17.72
CA ALA A 80 -7.78 17.87 -17.79
C ALA A 80 -7.04 17.97 -19.14
N GLY A 81 -6.50 16.85 -19.63
CA GLY A 81 -5.82 16.77 -20.93
C GLY A 81 -6.75 17.07 -22.09
N THR A 82 -8.03 16.62 -22.01
CA THR A 82 -9.05 16.94 -23.02
C THR A 82 -9.29 18.44 -23.10
N ALA A 83 -9.44 19.12 -21.97
CA ALA A 83 -9.67 20.57 -21.94
C ALA A 83 -8.51 21.34 -22.58
N VAL A 84 -7.26 21.01 -22.23
CA VAL A 84 -6.05 21.62 -22.82
C VAL A 84 -5.93 21.28 -24.31
N GLY A 85 -6.22 20.03 -24.69
CA GLY A 85 -6.17 19.57 -26.08
C GLY A 85 -7.23 20.21 -26.95
N ALA A 86 -8.44 20.50 -26.41
CA ALA A 86 -9.50 21.16 -27.11
C ALA A 86 -9.11 22.57 -27.56
N VAL A 87 -8.46 23.35 -26.69
CA VAL A 87 -7.97 24.70 -27.02
C VAL A 87 -6.99 24.66 -28.20
N ARG A 88 -6.26 23.56 -28.38
CA ARG A 88 -5.31 23.37 -29.49
C ARG A 88 -5.88 22.60 -30.67
N GLY A 89 -7.18 22.35 -30.70
CA GLY A 89 -7.87 21.62 -31.77
C GLY A 89 -7.58 20.11 -31.79
N ASN A 90 -7.07 19.52 -30.69
CA ASN A 90 -6.63 18.12 -30.59
C ASN A 90 -7.05 17.46 -29.28
N ALA A 91 -8.35 17.57 -28.94
CA ALA A 91 -8.92 17.06 -27.69
C ALA A 91 -8.62 15.58 -27.44
N GLY A 92 -8.67 14.72 -28.48
CA GLY A 92 -8.42 13.28 -28.34
C GLY A 92 -6.97 12.97 -27.95
N ARG A 93 -5.98 13.65 -28.53
CA ARG A 93 -4.57 13.50 -28.13
C ARG A 93 -4.33 14.03 -26.73
N GLY A 94 -4.97 15.15 -26.37
CA GLY A 94 -4.90 15.69 -25.02
C GLY A 94 -5.47 14.73 -23.98
N ALA A 95 -6.62 14.10 -24.27
CA ALA A 95 -7.22 13.09 -23.42
C ALA A 95 -6.28 11.88 -23.21
N ALA A 96 -5.72 11.33 -24.30
CA ALA A 96 -4.86 10.15 -24.23
C ALA A 96 -3.56 10.42 -23.46
N THR A 97 -2.89 11.55 -23.71
CA THR A 97 -1.66 11.91 -22.99
C THR A 97 -1.92 12.25 -21.52
N GLY A 98 -3.03 12.92 -21.23
CA GLY A 98 -3.45 13.23 -19.86
C GLY A 98 -3.82 11.99 -19.07
N ALA A 99 -4.56 11.04 -19.68
CA ALA A 99 -4.90 9.78 -19.04
C ALA A 99 -3.66 8.91 -18.76
N ALA A 100 -2.74 8.82 -19.72
CA ALA A 100 -1.49 8.08 -19.55
C ALA A 100 -0.62 8.70 -18.45
N GLY A 101 -0.44 10.01 -18.45
CA GLY A 101 0.33 10.74 -17.43
C GLY A 101 -0.31 10.65 -16.05
N GLY A 102 -1.61 10.90 -15.95
CA GLY A 102 -2.36 10.82 -14.69
C GLY A 102 -2.42 9.41 -14.11
N GLY A 103 -2.63 8.41 -14.98
CA GLY A 103 -2.60 7.00 -14.58
C GLY A 103 -1.23 6.57 -14.07
N ALA A 104 -0.15 6.90 -14.80
CA ALA A 104 1.21 6.55 -14.40
C ALA A 104 1.60 7.22 -13.09
N ALA A 105 1.31 8.51 -12.91
CA ALA A 105 1.60 9.24 -11.66
C ALA A 105 0.85 8.64 -10.47
N SER A 106 -0.44 8.31 -10.65
CA SER A 106 -1.25 7.69 -9.61
C SER A 106 -0.75 6.29 -9.28
N MET A 107 -0.42 5.48 -10.26
CA MET A 107 0.15 4.15 -10.07
C MET A 107 1.43 4.21 -9.25
N THR A 108 2.37 5.07 -9.65
CA THR A 108 3.64 5.27 -8.93
C THR A 108 3.37 5.63 -7.47
N ARG A 109 2.52 6.64 -7.23
CA ARG A 109 2.15 7.07 -5.87
C ARG A 109 1.52 5.94 -5.06
N SER A 110 0.61 5.16 -5.67
CA SER A 110 -0.07 4.04 -5.01
C SER A 110 0.91 2.91 -4.68
N VAL A 111 1.86 2.60 -5.56
CA VAL A 111 2.92 1.62 -5.29
C VAL A 111 3.77 2.06 -4.10
N PHE A 112 4.21 3.31 -4.04
CA PHE A 112 4.98 3.82 -2.88
C PHE A 112 4.16 3.86 -1.58
N ASN A 113 2.84 3.97 -1.66
CA ASN A 113 1.95 3.95 -0.50
C ASN A 113 1.41 2.55 -0.16
N SER A 114 1.63 1.54 -1.00
CA SER A 114 1.12 0.17 -0.80
C SER A 114 1.62 -0.48 0.50
N GLY A 115 2.80 -0.05 0.99
CA GLY A 115 3.33 -0.49 2.29
C GLY A 115 2.60 0.09 3.50
N LYS A 116 1.73 1.11 3.31
CA LYS A 116 0.99 1.74 4.41
C LYS A 116 -0.36 1.05 4.57
N PRO A 117 -0.68 0.50 5.77
CA PRO A 117 -1.98 -0.09 6.02
C PRO A 117 -3.11 0.94 5.86
N ASP A 118 -4.26 0.47 5.40
CA ASP A 118 -5.48 1.27 5.29
C ASP A 118 -5.87 1.87 6.65
N PRO A 119 -6.39 3.11 6.71
CA PRO A 119 -6.85 3.71 7.95
C PRO A 119 -7.93 2.90 8.68
N VAL A 120 -8.83 2.24 7.95
CA VAL A 120 -9.87 1.37 8.52
C VAL A 120 -9.24 0.15 9.14
N PHE A 121 -8.32 -0.51 8.42
CA PHE A 121 -7.56 -1.64 8.91
C PHE A 121 -6.78 -1.30 10.19
N LYS A 122 -6.08 -0.15 10.21
CA LYS A 122 -5.35 0.31 11.39
C LYS A 122 -6.26 0.45 12.60
N ARG A 123 -7.39 1.15 12.44
CA ARG A 123 -8.35 1.38 13.52
C ARG A 123 -8.95 0.07 14.05
N PHE A 124 -9.25 -0.87 13.15
CA PHE A 124 -9.76 -2.18 13.54
C PHE A 124 -8.76 -2.95 14.41
N VAL A 125 -7.51 -3.08 13.94
CA VAL A 125 -6.44 -3.77 14.69
C VAL A 125 -6.14 -3.05 16.01
N GLU A 126 -6.09 -1.71 16.02
CA GLU A 126 -5.88 -0.93 17.24
C GLU A 126 -7.02 -1.12 18.24
N GLN A 127 -8.27 -1.19 17.77
CA GLN A 127 -9.41 -1.44 18.64
C GLN A 127 -9.36 -2.84 19.23
N CYS A 128 -9.14 -3.87 18.39
CA CYS A 128 -8.98 -5.25 18.83
C CYS A 128 -7.88 -5.39 19.91
N LEU A 129 -6.73 -4.74 19.70
CA LEU A 129 -5.64 -4.75 20.67
C LEU A 129 -5.99 -4.03 21.98
N ARG A 130 -6.75 -2.92 21.91
CA ARG A 130 -7.26 -2.24 23.11
C ARG A 130 -8.21 -3.12 23.89
N ASP A 131 -9.11 -3.82 23.20
CA ASP A 131 -10.08 -4.71 23.83
C ASP A 131 -9.37 -5.89 24.55
N LYS A 132 -8.22 -6.32 24.04
CA LYS A 132 -7.33 -7.30 24.69
C LYS A 132 -6.49 -6.71 25.85
N GLY A 133 -6.49 -5.40 26.05
CA GLY A 133 -5.76 -4.71 27.13
C GLY A 133 -4.42 -4.10 26.73
N TYR A 134 -4.05 -4.14 25.45
CA TYR A 134 -2.85 -3.49 24.94
C TYR A 134 -3.09 -1.98 24.64
N GLN A 135 -2.00 -1.25 24.55
CA GLN A 135 -2.03 0.17 24.18
C GLN A 135 -1.21 0.40 22.89
N PRO A 136 -1.83 0.32 21.70
CA PRO A 136 -1.14 0.64 20.45
C PRO A 136 -0.87 2.15 20.37
N ILE A 137 0.37 2.53 20.04
CA ILE A 137 0.83 3.92 19.98
C ILE A 137 1.24 4.37 18.58
N GLY A 138 1.33 3.47 17.62
CA GLY A 138 1.70 3.78 16.26
C GLY A 138 1.94 2.55 15.40
N TRP A 139 2.45 2.76 14.18
CA TRP A 139 2.74 1.71 13.19
C TRP A 139 4.12 1.95 12.56
N ARG A 140 4.87 0.88 12.36
CA ARG A 140 6.16 0.91 11.65
C ARG A 140 6.39 -0.37 10.83
#